data_013e1e6d44bf99e8bfa88e2a1e9e52dd
#
_entry.id   013e1e6d44bf99e8bfa88e2a1e9e52dd
#
_cell.length_a   1.000
_cell.length_b   1.000
_cell.length_c   1.000
_cell.angle_alpha   90.00
_cell.angle_beta   90.00
_cell.angle_gamma   90.00
#
_symmetry.space_group_name_H-M   'P 1'
#
loop_
_entity.id
_entity.type
_entity.pdbx_description
1 polymer ?
#
loop_
_entity_poly.entity_id
_entity_poly.type
_entity_poly.pdbx_seq_one_letter_code
_entity_poly.pdbx_strand_id
1 'polypeptide(L)'
;MKIENLEEKISNIDPNNLSENDLSVIEFTIQELDKGNIRVASQKDNEWLLNEWVRDAILLFFSIRNLKEISANDLIYYDKLEPKKNYKELGIRVVPPGVVRYGAFCEPGVVVMPCFVNIGAYVGTGTMVDTWATVGSCAQIGKNVHLSGGVGIGGVLEPAGAMPVVVEDGAFIGSRSIIVEGVRVKKGAVIGANVTLTASTPII
;
A
#
# COMPACT_ATOMS: atom_id res chain seq x y z
N MET A 1 20.04 -1.90 12.73
CA MET A 1 19.70 -0.53 12.26
C MET A 1 18.51 -0.04 13.08
N LYS A 2 18.33 1.28 13.30
CA LYS A 2 17.17 1.84 14.02
C LYS A 2 16.31 2.65 13.07
N ILE A 3 15.00 2.63 13.28
CA ILE A 3 14.01 3.35 12.44
C ILE A 3 14.24 4.87 12.47
N GLU A 4 14.60 5.42 13.64
CA GLU A 4 14.77 6.86 13.90
C GLU A 4 15.71 7.61 12.92
N ASN A 5 16.62 6.89 12.26
CA ASN A 5 17.61 7.50 11.36
C ASN A 5 17.37 7.12 9.87
N LEU A 6 16.24 6.49 9.55
CA LEU A 6 16.02 6.01 8.18
C LEU A 6 15.73 7.14 7.20
N GLU A 7 14.96 8.15 7.62
CA GLU A 7 14.64 9.31 6.79
C GLU A 7 15.90 10.01 6.30
N GLU A 8 16.81 10.37 7.22
CA GLU A 8 18.08 11.01 6.88
C GLU A 8 18.93 10.14 5.94
N LYS A 9 19.00 8.84 6.23
CA LYS A 9 19.79 7.91 5.42
C LYS A 9 19.25 7.74 4.02
N ILE A 10 17.93 7.52 3.87
CA ILE A 10 17.30 7.36 2.56
C ILE A 10 17.44 8.65 1.73
N SER A 11 17.20 9.82 2.36
CA SER A 11 17.28 11.11 1.67
C SER A 11 18.68 11.47 1.17
N ASN A 12 19.72 10.85 1.75
CA ASN A 12 21.11 11.08 1.35
C ASN A 12 21.65 10.05 0.34
N ILE A 13 20.84 9.07 -0.09
CA ILE A 13 21.27 8.06 -1.07
C ILE A 13 21.38 8.68 -2.47
N ASP A 14 22.52 8.52 -3.11
CA ASP A 14 22.69 8.79 -4.54
C ASP A 14 22.25 7.53 -5.34
N PRO A 15 21.15 7.58 -6.08
CA PRO A 15 20.65 6.41 -6.83
C PRO A 15 21.61 5.93 -7.93
N ASN A 16 22.56 6.77 -8.36
CA ASN A 16 23.55 6.43 -9.39
C ASN A 16 24.81 5.79 -8.83
N ASN A 17 25.04 5.83 -7.50
CA ASN A 17 26.26 5.33 -6.87
C ASN A 17 25.93 4.69 -5.51
N LEU A 18 25.28 3.53 -5.54
CA LEU A 18 24.85 2.81 -4.33
C LEU A 18 25.99 2.04 -3.68
N SER A 19 26.25 2.32 -2.41
CA SER A 19 27.16 1.53 -1.58
C SER A 19 26.45 0.28 -0.99
N GLU A 20 27.22 -0.68 -0.46
CA GLU A 20 26.65 -1.82 0.28
C GLU A 20 25.83 -1.39 1.49
N ASN A 21 26.22 -0.29 2.14
CA ASN A 21 25.46 0.28 3.24
C ASN A 21 24.10 0.81 2.76
N ASP A 22 24.06 1.48 1.60
CA ASP A 22 22.81 2.01 1.03
C ASP A 22 21.85 0.87 0.67
N LEU A 23 22.35 -0.19 0.06
CA LEU A 23 21.55 -1.39 -0.20
C LEU A 23 20.94 -1.96 1.09
N SER A 24 21.74 -2.02 2.16
CA SER A 24 21.26 -2.50 3.47
C SER A 24 20.23 -1.57 4.08
N VAL A 25 20.35 -0.25 3.92
CA VAL A 25 19.38 0.75 4.39
C VAL A 25 18.06 0.62 3.64
N ILE A 26 18.12 0.51 2.31
CA ILE A 26 16.93 0.32 1.47
C ILE A 26 16.18 -0.96 1.87
N GLU A 27 16.89 -2.09 1.95
CA GLU A 27 16.31 -3.38 2.33
C GLU A 27 15.64 -3.33 3.71
N PHE A 28 16.33 -2.77 4.69
CA PHE A 28 15.78 -2.63 6.05
C PHE A 28 14.55 -1.72 6.07
N THR A 29 14.55 -0.64 5.31
CA THR A 29 13.41 0.27 5.20
C THR A 29 12.17 -0.45 4.66
N ILE A 30 12.32 -1.21 3.58
CA ILE A 30 11.20 -1.97 3.02
C ILE A 30 10.76 -3.11 3.94
N GLN A 31 11.67 -3.71 4.69
CA GLN A 31 11.31 -4.70 5.71
C GLN A 31 10.46 -4.07 6.83
N GLU A 32 10.79 -2.86 7.28
CA GLU A 32 10.00 -2.17 8.31
C GLU A 32 8.64 -1.68 7.76
N LEU A 33 8.59 -1.30 6.49
CA LEU A 33 7.34 -1.02 5.77
C LEU A 33 6.45 -2.27 5.67
N ASP A 34 7.05 -3.42 5.32
CA ASP A 34 6.36 -4.72 5.22
C ASP A 34 5.78 -5.19 6.56
N LYS A 35 6.40 -4.81 7.68
CA LYS A 35 5.93 -5.06 9.04
C LYS A 35 4.90 -4.05 9.55
N GLY A 36 4.67 -2.96 8.83
CA GLY A 36 3.78 -1.87 9.26
C GLY A 36 4.37 -0.93 10.31
N ASN A 37 5.68 -1.03 10.60
CA ASN A 37 6.37 -0.17 11.56
C ASN A 37 6.58 1.26 11.03
N ILE A 38 6.60 1.41 9.72
CA ILE A 38 6.61 2.69 9.01
C ILE A 38 5.52 2.71 7.96
N ARG A 39 5.08 3.91 7.57
CA ARG A 39 4.00 4.10 6.59
C ARG A 39 4.37 5.19 5.60
N VAL A 40 3.85 5.11 4.36
CA VAL A 40 4.01 6.16 3.34
C VAL A 40 3.27 7.44 3.71
N ALA A 41 2.14 7.32 4.38
CA ALA A 41 1.50 8.47 5.00
C ALA A 41 0.96 8.10 6.39
N SER A 42 1.04 9.03 7.32
CA SER A 42 0.61 8.86 8.70
C SER A 42 -0.21 10.07 9.16
N GLN A 43 -1.09 9.84 10.13
CA GLN A 43 -1.92 10.91 10.68
C GLN A 43 -1.22 11.55 11.88
N LYS A 44 -1.12 12.88 11.87
CA LYS A 44 -0.68 13.69 13.00
C LYS A 44 -1.62 14.88 13.14
N ASP A 45 -2.11 15.14 14.34
CA ASP A 45 -3.03 16.25 14.65
C ASP A 45 -4.25 16.32 13.73
N ASN A 46 -4.84 15.16 13.39
CA ASN A 46 -5.95 14.97 12.44
C ASN A 46 -5.63 15.29 10.95
N GLU A 47 -4.38 15.58 10.64
CA GLU A 47 -3.94 15.77 9.28
C GLU A 47 -3.09 14.58 8.79
N TRP A 48 -3.22 14.24 7.51
CA TRP A 48 -2.42 13.21 6.88
C TRP A 48 -1.16 13.85 6.31
N LEU A 49 -0.01 13.35 6.77
CA LEU A 49 1.31 13.78 6.33
C LEU A 49 1.95 12.69 5.47
N LEU A 50 2.51 13.09 4.35
CA LEU A 50 3.27 12.21 3.47
C LEU A 50 4.69 12.05 4.03
N ASN A 51 5.14 10.81 4.17
CA ASN A 51 6.52 10.44 4.46
C ASN A 51 7.24 10.18 3.13
N GLU A 52 7.67 11.24 2.46
CA GLU A 52 8.24 11.18 1.11
C GLU A 52 9.42 10.21 1.02
N TRP A 53 10.27 10.21 2.05
CA TRP A 53 11.42 9.30 2.12
C TRP A 53 11.05 7.81 2.07
N VAL A 54 9.87 7.42 2.58
CA VAL A 54 9.38 6.02 2.48
C VAL A 54 9.03 5.68 1.03
N ARG A 55 8.41 6.62 0.31
CA ARG A 55 8.13 6.44 -1.11
C ARG A 55 9.42 6.38 -1.92
N ASP A 56 10.38 7.24 -1.62
CA ASP A 56 11.69 7.24 -2.29
C ASP A 56 12.43 5.92 -2.04
N ALA A 57 12.34 5.36 -0.81
CA ALA A 57 12.86 4.03 -0.52
C ALA A 57 12.19 2.93 -1.37
N ILE A 58 10.88 3.02 -1.65
CA ILE A 58 10.19 2.08 -2.55
C ILE A 58 10.75 2.19 -3.97
N LEU A 59 10.96 3.39 -4.48
CA LEU A 59 11.51 3.61 -5.83
C LEU A 59 12.95 3.08 -5.93
N LEU A 60 13.79 3.37 -4.93
CA LEU A 60 15.13 2.82 -4.82
C LEU A 60 15.11 1.29 -4.77
N PHE A 61 14.19 0.71 -4.00
CA PHE A 61 14.05 -0.73 -3.91
C PHE A 61 13.70 -1.38 -5.25
N PHE A 62 12.83 -0.77 -6.05
CA PHE A 62 12.58 -1.24 -7.41
C PHE A 62 13.80 -1.12 -8.32
N SER A 63 14.63 -0.10 -8.16
CA SER A 63 15.83 0.10 -8.99
C SER A 63 16.90 -0.97 -8.75
N ILE A 64 17.04 -1.45 -7.51
CA ILE A 64 18.03 -2.47 -7.15
C ILE A 64 17.55 -3.91 -7.37
N ARG A 65 16.29 -4.11 -7.74
CA ARG A 65 15.70 -5.44 -7.99
C ARG A 65 15.68 -5.79 -9.46
N ASN A 66 16.07 -7.03 -9.77
CA ASN A 66 15.94 -7.60 -11.09
C ASN A 66 14.66 -8.44 -11.20
N LEU A 67 14.15 -8.54 -12.41
CA LEU A 67 13.08 -9.49 -12.73
C LEU A 67 13.58 -10.92 -12.50
N LYS A 68 12.77 -11.73 -11.86
CA LYS A 68 13.03 -13.15 -11.61
C LYS A 68 11.76 -13.97 -11.73
N GLU A 69 11.92 -15.23 -12.04
CA GLU A 69 10.82 -16.19 -11.98
C GLU A 69 10.46 -16.47 -10.51
N ILE A 70 9.18 -16.45 -10.22
CA ILE A 70 8.62 -16.65 -8.88
C ILE A 70 7.58 -17.76 -8.98
N SER A 71 7.84 -18.88 -8.31
CA SER A 71 6.88 -19.99 -8.24
C SER A 71 6.01 -19.87 -6.99
N ALA A 72 4.70 -20.00 -7.19
CA ALA A 72 3.72 -20.09 -6.12
C ALA A 72 2.77 -21.26 -6.41
N ASN A 73 3.11 -22.44 -5.91
CA ASN A 73 2.52 -23.73 -6.26
C ASN A 73 2.59 -23.96 -7.80
N ASP A 74 1.43 -24.12 -8.44
CA ASP A 74 1.33 -24.36 -9.90
C ASP A 74 1.34 -23.07 -10.73
N LEU A 75 1.44 -21.89 -10.08
CA LEU A 75 1.50 -20.60 -10.76
C LEU A 75 2.94 -20.11 -10.85
N ILE A 76 3.30 -19.61 -12.01
CA ILE A 76 4.61 -19.03 -12.27
C ILE A 76 4.41 -17.56 -12.64
N TYR A 77 5.16 -16.69 -11.98
CA TYR A 77 5.18 -15.25 -12.21
C TYR A 77 6.58 -14.81 -12.64
N TYR A 78 6.68 -13.64 -13.24
CA TYR A 78 7.95 -13.01 -13.60
C TYR A 78 7.92 -11.56 -13.15
N ASP A 79 8.44 -11.28 -11.96
CA ASP A 79 8.39 -9.95 -11.32
C ASP A 79 9.65 -9.68 -10.48
N LYS A 80 9.80 -8.43 -10.06
CA LYS A 80 10.84 -7.97 -9.13
C LYS A 80 10.55 -8.34 -7.68
N LEU A 81 9.28 -8.40 -7.28
CA LEU A 81 8.83 -8.57 -5.91
C LEU A 81 7.96 -9.82 -5.75
N GLU A 82 8.29 -10.62 -4.75
CA GLU A 82 7.45 -11.74 -4.37
C GLU A 82 6.14 -11.28 -3.70
N PRO A 83 5.06 -12.06 -3.78
CA PRO A 83 3.92 -11.89 -2.91
C PRO A 83 4.33 -12.10 -1.44
N LYS A 84 3.63 -11.42 -0.53
CA LYS A 84 3.74 -11.67 0.90
C LYS A 84 3.34 -13.13 1.19
N LYS A 85 3.98 -13.72 2.18
CA LYS A 85 3.76 -15.12 2.63
C LYS A 85 3.28 -15.10 4.09
N ASN A 86 3.04 -16.30 4.66
CA ASN A 86 2.74 -16.48 6.08
C ASN A 86 1.46 -15.76 6.55
N TYR A 87 0.43 -15.75 5.72
CA TYR A 87 -0.84 -15.09 6.02
C TYR A 87 -1.49 -15.54 7.32
N LYS A 88 -1.31 -16.83 7.70
CA LYS A 88 -1.82 -17.39 8.96
C LYS A 88 -1.15 -16.72 10.17
N GLU A 89 0.16 -16.57 10.14
CA GLU A 89 0.94 -15.96 11.22
C GLU A 89 0.69 -14.45 11.33
N LEU A 90 0.41 -13.82 10.17
CA LEU A 90 0.01 -12.42 10.10
C LEU A 90 -1.44 -12.18 10.55
N GLY A 91 -2.22 -13.26 10.79
CA GLY A 91 -3.61 -13.15 11.21
C GLY A 91 -4.54 -12.57 10.15
N ILE A 92 -4.20 -12.69 8.87
CA ILE A 92 -5.01 -12.20 7.75
C ILE A 92 -5.57 -13.37 6.94
N ARG A 93 -6.79 -13.20 6.41
CA ARG A 93 -7.40 -14.18 5.52
C ARG A 93 -7.22 -13.72 4.07
N VAL A 94 -6.50 -14.51 3.27
CA VAL A 94 -6.34 -14.25 1.83
C VAL A 94 -6.97 -15.38 1.04
N VAL A 95 -7.96 -15.05 0.23
CA VAL A 95 -8.70 -16.00 -0.63
C VAL A 95 -7.99 -16.10 -1.98
N PRO A 96 -7.63 -17.30 -2.45
CA PRO A 96 -7.00 -17.46 -3.77
C PRO A 96 -7.87 -16.94 -4.91
N PRO A 97 -7.31 -16.27 -5.95
CA PRO A 97 -5.92 -15.92 -6.13
C PRO A 97 -5.55 -14.50 -5.61
N GLY A 98 -6.07 -14.08 -4.46
CA GLY A 98 -5.73 -12.78 -3.88
C GLY A 98 -4.22 -12.62 -3.63
N VAL A 99 -3.70 -11.44 -3.85
CA VAL A 99 -2.28 -11.11 -3.70
C VAL A 99 -2.10 -9.91 -2.80
N VAL A 100 -1.29 -10.06 -1.76
CA VAL A 100 -0.69 -8.97 -1.00
C VAL A 100 0.78 -8.92 -1.36
N ARG A 101 1.25 -7.83 -1.92
CA ARG A 101 2.64 -7.69 -2.38
C ARG A 101 3.56 -7.43 -1.21
N TYR A 102 4.83 -7.90 -1.28
CA TYR A 102 5.85 -7.55 -0.29
C TYR A 102 6.00 -6.03 -0.17
N GLY A 103 6.11 -5.53 1.06
CA GLY A 103 6.09 -4.10 1.36
C GLY A 103 4.69 -3.48 1.50
N ALA A 104 3.62 -4.27 1.33
CA ALA A 104 2.28 -3.89 1.77
C ALA A 104 2.01 -4.44 3.17
N PHE A 105 1.25 -3.74 3.99
CA PHE A 105 0.88 -4.18 5.32
C PHE A 105 -0.63 -4.26 5.49
N CYS A 106 -1.10 -5.41 5.97
CA CYS A 106 -2.48 -5.62 6.41
C CYS A 106 -2.46 -5.98 7.89
N GLU A 107 -3.20 -5.26 8.72
CA GLU A 107 -3.36 -5.58 10.13
C GLU A 107 -4.07 -6.94 10.32
N PRO A 108 -3.84 -7.64 11.45
CA PRO A 108 -4.60 -8.84 11.79
C PRO A 108 -6.11 -8.61 11.71
N GLY A 109 -6.85 -9.60 11.19
CA GLY A 109 -8.30 -9.53 11.01
C GLY A 109 -8.74 -8.93 9.66
N VAL A 110 -7.81 -8.52 8.80
CA VAL A 110 -8.12 -8.11 7.42
C VAL A 110 -8.53 -9.33 6.58
N VAL A 111 -9.55 -9.15 5.75
CA VAL A 111 -9.97 -10.12 4.74
C VAL A 111 -9.65 -9.59 3.34
N VAL A 112 -8.84 -10.35 2.63
CA VAL A 112 -8.43 -10.11 1.24
C VAL A 112 -9.10 -11.17 0.37
N MET A 113 -10.19 -10.80 -0.31
CA MET A 113 -10.82 -11.66 -1.31
C MET A 113 -9.91 -11.75 -2.56
N PRO A 114 -10.27 -12.46 -3.63
CA PRO A 114 -9.48 -12.42 -4.86
C PRO A 114 -9.28 -10.99 -5.37
N CYS A 115 -8.24 -10.34 -4.90
CA CYS A 115 -7.95 -8.92 -5.14
C CYS A 115 -6.44 -8.67 -5.08
N PHE A 116 -6.01 -7.43 -5.26
CA PHE A 116 -4.60 -7.06 -5.28
C PHE A 116 -4.32 -5.90 -4.32
N VAL A 117 -3.35 -6.08 -3.42
CA VAL A 117 -2.84 -5.03 -2.52
C VAL A 117 -1.37 -4.77 -2.86
N ASN A 118 -1.08 -3.56 -3.32
CA ASN A 118 0.25 -3.19 -3.83
C ASN A 118 1.18 -2.69 -2.72
N ILE A 119 2.49 -2.66 -3.02
CA ILE A 119 3.55 -2.19 -2.12
C ILE A 119 3.26 -0.80 -1.54
N GLY A 120 3.61 -0.57 -0.30
CA GLY A 120 3.39 0.69 0.42
C GLY A 120 1.96 0.89 0.91
N ALA A 121 1.01 0.06 0.46
CA ALA A 121 -0.36 0.11 0.96
C ALA A 121 -0.44 -0.35 2.41
N TYR A 122 -1.32 0.29 3.17
CA TYR A 122 -1.67 -0.09 4.53
C TYR A 122 -3.17 -0.36 4.62
N VAL A 123 -3.56 -1.48 5.23
CA VAL A 123 -4.96 -1.87 5.40
C VAL A 123 -5.22 -2.19 6.88
N GLY A 124 -6.11 -1.42 7.50
CA GLY A 124 -6.44 -1.52 8.92
C GLY A 124 -7.34 -2.72 9.25
N THR A 125 -7.29 -3.15 10.51
CA THR A 125 -8.01 -4.32 11.03
C THR A 125 -9.53 -4.28 10.76
N GLY A 126 -10.14 -5.43 10.58
CA GLY A 126 -11.58 -5.57 10.30
C GLY A 126 -12.00 -5.11 8.90
N THR A 127 -11.06 -4.64 8.09
CA THR A 127 -11.33 -4.21 6.71
C THR A 127 -11.46 -5.41 5.78
N MET A 128 -12.43 -5.32 4.87
CA MET A 128 -12.57 -6.26 3.75
C MET A 128 -12.19 -5.57 2.43
N VAL A 129 -11.24 -6.16 1.74
CA VAL A 129 -10.92 -5.85 0.34
C VAL A 129 -11.58 -6.93 -0.51
N ASP A 130 -12.75 -6.60 -1.09
CA ASP A 130 -13.62 -7.57 -1.73
C ASP A 130 -13.15 -7.95 -3.14
N THR A 131 -13.87 -8.87 -3.76
CA THR A 131 -13.52 -9.56 -5.01
C THR A 131 -13.22 -8.58 -6.14
N TRP A 132 -12.03 -8.75 -6.74
CA TRP A 132 -11.49 -7.92 -7.82
C TRP A 132 -11.31 -6.42 -7.47
N ALA A 133 -11.37 -6.06 -6.18
CA ALA A 133 -10.92 -4.74 -5.76
C ALA A 133 -9.39 -4.63 -5.86
N THR A 134 -8.89 -3.41 -5.97
CA THR A 134 -7.45 -3.11 -5.94
C THR A 134 -7.15 -2.05 -4.91
N VAL A 135 -6.11 -2.26 -4.11
CA VAL A 135 -5.50 -1.24 -3.27
C VAL A 135 -4.18 -0.86 -3.90
N GLY A 136 -4.16 0.31 -4.51
CA GLY A 136 -3.00 0.83 -5.23
C GLY A 136 -1.81 1.08 -4.32
N SER A 137 -0.65 1.26 -4.93
CA SER A 137 0.60 1.52 -4.20
C SER A 137 0.46 2.71 -3.26
N CYS A 138 0.97 2.57 -2.05
CA CYS A 138 0.99 3.60 -1.02
C CYS A 138 -0.38 4.01 -0.43
N ALA A 139 -1.51 3.49 -0.93
CA ALA A 139 -2.83 3.82 -0.42
C ALA A 139 -2.99 3.44 1.06
N GLN A 140 -3.70 4.27 1.82
CA GLN A 140 -3.90 4.12 3.25
C GLN A 140 -5.37 3.84 3.56
N ILE A 141 -5.68 2.61 3.93
CA ILE A 141 -7.04 2.17 4.24
C ILE A 141 -7.16 1.97 5.75
N GLY A 142 -8.14 2.61 6.33
CA GLY A 142 -8.44 2.57 7.76
C GLY A 142 -9.02 1.23 8.23
N LYS A 143 -9.51 1.23 9.46
CA LYS A 143 -10.12 0.07 10.12
C LYS A 143 -11.59 -0.07 9.77
N ASN A 144 -12.10 -1.31 9.73
CA ASN A 144 -13.51 -1.61 9.48
C ASN A 144 -14.05 -0.96 8.19
N VAL A 145 -13.20 -0.81 7.18
CA VAL A 145 -13.57 -0.31 5.85
C VAL A 145 -14.10 -1.48 5.02
N HIS A 146 -15.09 -1.22 4.18
CA HIS A 146 -15.51 -2.16 3.15
C HIS A 146 -15.21 -1.58 1.77
N LEU A 147 -14.25 -2.17 1.08
CA LEU A 147 -14.01 -1.92 -0.35
C LEU A 147 -14.76 -3.00 -1.11
N SER A 148 -15.92 -2.66 -1.65
CA SER A 148 -16.81 -3.61 -2.35
C SER A 148 -16.19 -4.12 -3.65
N GLY A 149 -16.81 -5.13 -4.24
CA GLY A 149 -16.28 -5.80 -5.43
C GLY A 149 -15.94 -4.86 -6.58
N GLY A 150 -14.74 -5.00 -7.11
CA GLY A 150 -14.24 -4.21 -8.23
C GLY A 150 -13.90 -2.76 -7.92
N VAL A 151 -13.84 -2.36 -6.65
CA VAL A 151 -13.36 -1.03 -6.25
C VAL A 151 -11.91 -0.83 -6.67
N GLY A 152 -11.61 0.30 -7.31
CA GLY A 152 -10.25 0.71 -7.68
C GLY A 152 -9.75 1.85 -6.80
N ILE A 153 -8.85 1.53 -5.85
CA ILE A 153 -8.11 2.55 -5.12
C ILE A 153 -6.80 2.81 -5.85
N GLY A 154 -6.61 4.06 -6.28
CA GLY A 154 -5.45 4.47 -7.06
C GLY A 154 -4.14 4.39 -6.29
N GLY A 155 -3.08 4.07 -7.01
CA GLY A 155 -1.71 4.09 -6.50
C GLY A 155 -1.02 5.42 -6.74
N VAL A 156 0.05 5.67 -5.97
CA VAL A 156 0.87 6.87 -6.03
C VAL A 156 2.34 6.48 -5.85
N LEU A 157 2.97 6.02 -6.92
CA LEU A 157 4.44 5.99 -7.01
C LEU A 157 4.95 7.06 -7.97
N GLU A 158 4.16 7.40 -9.00
CA GLU A 158 4.40 8.44 -9.99
C GLU A 158 3.10 9.22 -10.23
N PRO A 159 3.13 10.56 -10.32
CA PRO A 159 4.29 11.46 -10.18
C PRO A 159 4.71 11.64 -8.71
N ALA A 160 5.97 12.08 -8.53
CA ALA A 160 6.54 12.41 -7.24
C ALA A 160 5.73 13.51 -6.52
N GLY A 161 5.60 13.44 -5.20
CA GLY A 161 4.95 14.46 -4.37
C GLY A 161 3.42 14.36 -4.25
N ALA A 162 2.77 13.46 -4.98
CA ALA A 162 1.33 13.29 -4.84
C ALA A 162 0.97 12.55 -3.54
N MET A 163 -0.06 13.03 -2.84
CA MET A 163 -0.62 12.33 -1.67
C MET A 163 -1.22 10.99 -2.08
N PRO A 164 -1.03 9.93 -1.29
CA PRO A 164 -1.74 8.68 -1.53
C PRO A 164 -3.24 8.85 -1.24
N VAL A 165 -4.03 7.98 -1.85
CA VAL A 165 -5.45 7.88 -1.48
C VAL A 165 -5.55 7.42 -0.04
N VAL A 166 -6.43 8.09 0.72
CA VAL A 166 -6.74 7.75 2.11
C VAL A 166 -8.22 7.42 2.22
N VAL A 167 -8.53 6.25 2.76
CA VAL A 167 -9.89 5.86 3.13
C VAL A 167 -9.91 5.65 4.64
N GLU A 168 -10.59 6.52 5.38
CA GLU A 168 -10.59 6.50 6.84
C GLU A 168 -11.53 5.43 7.41
N ASP A 169 -11.41 5.21 8.72
CA ASP A 169 -12.10 4.14 9.45
C ASP A 169 -13.61 4.11 9.21
N GLY A 170 -14.16 2.92 9.04
CA GLY A 170 -15.58 2.67 8.92
C GLY A 170 -16.23 3.16 7.62
N ALA A 171 -15.44 3.61 6.66
CA ALA A 171 -15.97 4.00 5.35
C ALA A 171 -16.46 2.79 4.55
N PHE A 172 -17.50 2.99 3.74
CA PHE A 172 -18.03 2.01 2.80
C PHE A 172 -17.88 2.53 1.38
N ILE A 173 -17.19 1.78 0.53
CA ILE A 173 -17.00 2.12 -0.88
C ILE A 173 -17.78 1.13 -1.74
N GLY A 174 -18.81 1.61 -2.41
CA GLY A 174 -19.69 0.82 -3.27
C GLY A 174 -18.97 0.21 -4.47
N SER A 175 -19.51 -0.91 -4.95
CA SER A 175 -18.89 -1.72 -6.01
C SER A 175 -18.52 -0.91 -7.24
N ARG A 176 -17.35 -1.20 -7.82
CA ARG A 176 -16.80 -0.58 -9.04
C ARG A 176 -16.57 0.93 -8.96
N SER A 177 -16.56 1.50 -7.76
CA SER A 177 -16.13 2.89 -7.59
C SER A 177 -14.61 3.02 -7.74
N ILE A 178 -14.17 4.16 -8.26
CA ILE A 178 -12.77 4.50 -8.49
C ILE A 178 -12.42 5.71 -7.63
N ILE A 179 -11.43 5.56 -6.76
CA ILE A 179 -10.94 6.61 -5.85
C ILE A 179 -9.45 6.81 -6.15
N VAL A 180 -9.07 7.95 -6.70
CA VAL A 180 -7.72 8.21 -7.22
C VAL A 180 -7.21 9.60 -6.85
N GLU A 181 -5.97 9.92 -7.25
CA GLU A 181 -5.39 11.27 -7.16
C GLU A 181 -5.37 11.85 -5.74
N GLY A 182 -5.03 11.05 -4.74
CA GLY A 182 -4.88 11.51 -3.36
C GLY A 182 -6.20 11.89 -2.66
N VAL A 183 -7.33 11.49 -3.20
CA VAL A 183 -8.64 11.72 -2.56
C VAL A 183 -8.63 11.14 -1.15
N ARG A 184 -9.17 11.90 -0.21
CA ARG A 184 -9.40 11.47 1.17
C ARG A 184 -10.89 11.21 1.39
N VAL A 185 -11.25 9.95 1.58
CA VAL A 185 -12.59 9.54 2.03
C VAL A 185 -12.59 9.54 3.55
N LYS A 186 -13.38 10.42 4.15
CA LYS A 186 -13.39 10.62 5.60
C LYS A 186 -14.12 9.49 6.33
N LYS A 187 -13.86 9.41 7.64
CA LYS A 187 -14.39 8.41 8.56
C LYS A 187 -15.91 8.24 8.40
N GLY A 188 -16.34 6.99 8.26
CA GLY A 188 -17.75 6.61 8.15
C GLY A 188 -18.47 7.06 6.88
N ALA A 189 -17.75 7.63 5.91
CA ALA A 189 -18.37 8.04 4.65
C ALA A 189 -18.87 6.83 3.85
N VAL A 190 -19.96 7.00 3.14
CA VAL A 190 -20.56 6.00 2.26
C VAL A 190 -20.49 6.51 0.83
N ILE A 191 -19.77 5.81 -0.01
CA ILE A 191 -19.70 6.08 -1.45
C ILE A 191 -20.59 5.07 -2.17
N GLY A 192 -21.50 5.55 -3.01
CA GLY A 192 -22.36 4.71 -3.83
C GLY A 192 -21.57 3.87 -4.84
N ALA A 193 -22.23 2.87 -5.41
CA ALA A 193 -21.61 2.07 -6.45
C ALA A 193 -21.34 2.89 -7.74
N ASN A 194 -20.28 2.53 -8.46
CA ASN A 194 -19.93 3.12 -9.75
C ASN A 194 -19.64 4.64 -9.71
N VAL A 195 -19.16 5.15 -8.56
CA VAL A 195 -18.76 6.54 -8.39
C VAL A 195 -17.28 6.69 -8.68
N THR A 196 -16.89 7.74 -9.40
CA THR A 196 -15.49 8.10 -9.62
C THR A 196 -15.17 9.39 -8.86
N LEU A 197 -14.15 9.32 -7.98
CA LEU A 197 -13.63 10.47 -7.24
C LEU A 197 -12.18 10.72 -7.63
N THR A 198 -11.91 11.93 -8.07
CA THR A 198 -10.57 12.45 -8.39
C THR A 198 -10.30 13.72 -7.58
N ALA A 199 -9.07 14.23 -7.59
CA ALA A 199 -8.74 15.49 -6.92
C ALA A 199 -9.60 16.68 -7.38
N SER A 200 -10.12 16.63 -8.59
CA SER A 200 -10.93 17.69 -9.19
C SER A 200 -12.46 17.43 -9.10
N THR A 201 -12.89 16.31 -8.51
CA THR A 201 -14.32 16.01 -8.38
C THR A 201 -14.97 16.98 -7.40
N PRO A 202 -15.91 17.83 -7.84
CA PRO A 202 -16.63 18.72 -6.93
C PRO A 202 -17.55 17.90 -6.03
N ILE A 203 -17.49 18.15 -4.74
CA ILE A 203 -18.45 17.61 -3.76
C ILE A 203 -19.34 18.77 -3.35
N ILE A 204 -20.63 18.67 -3.69
CA ILE A 204 -21.65 19.67 -3.41
C ILE A 204 -22.42 19.29 -2.16
#